data_1abf7a9f7d59a64c57cb3f6b08aeaaeb
#
_entry.id   1abf7a9f7d59a64c57cb3f6b08aeaaeb
#
_cell.length_a   1.000
_cell.length_b   1.000
_cell.length_c   1.000
_cell.angle_alpha   90.00
_cell.angle_beta   90.00
_cell.angle_gamma   90.00
#
_symmetry.space_group_name_H-M   'P 1'
#
loop_
_entity.id
_entity.type
_entity.pdbx_description
1 polymer ?
#
loop_
_entity_poly.entity_id
_entity_poly.type
_entity_poly.pdbx_seq_one_letter_code
_entity_poly.pdbx_strand_id
1 'polypeptide(L)'
;MTNYLEVQFRPFQPADAPDLYPKKFRKEIDEFNDWLFPHINNGHYRMAFCQSPEAYDEAYEDFYDSLEKLDKRLETNRFLFGDYITDSDVRAYVTLVRWDVNYYHNIVYPSVINSTV
;
A
#
# COMPACT_ATOMS: atom_id res chain seq x y z
N MET A 1 1.06 -6.39 14.29
CA MET A 1 1.37 -5.49 15.45
C MET A 1 0.55 -4.22 15.44
N THR A 2 0.42 -3.51 14.32
CA THR A 2 -0.36 -2.25 14.21
C THR A 2 -1.80 -2.40 14.70
N ASN A 3 -2.49 -3.46 14.26
CA ASN A 3 -3.89 -3.73 14.66
C ASN A 3 -4.01 -4.04 16.16
N TYR A 4 -3.00 -4.68 16.74
CA TYR A 4 -2.95 -4.91 18.19
C TYR A 4 -2.90 -3.59 18.96
N LEU A 5 -2.07 -2.65 18.52
CA LEU A 5 -1.97 -1.33 19.13
C LEU A 5 -3.29 -0.55 19.05
N GLU A 6 -3.96 -0.60 17.90
CA GLU A 6 -5.25 0.06 17.70
C GLU A 6 -6.33 -0.44 18.66
N VAL A 7 -6.38 -1.76 18.91
CA VAL A 7 -7.36 -2.37 19.79
C VAL A 7 -7.02 -2.18 21.27
N GLN A 8 -5.76 -2.43 21.64
CA GLN A 8 -5.35 -2.42 23.06
C GLN A 8 -5.23 -1.02 23.66
N PHE A 9 -4.85 -0.04 22.83
CA PHE A 9 -4.71 1.36 23.29
C PHE A 9 -5.96 2.21 23.10
N ARG A 10 -7.06 1.63 22.62
CA ARG A 10 -8.33 2.34 22.43
C ARG A 10 -8.83 3.05 23.72
N PRO A 11 -8.73 2.49 24.94
CA PRO A 11 -9.14 3.20 26.15
C PRO A 11 -8.39 4.50 26.43
N PHE A 12 -7.21 4.69 25.81
CA PHE A 12 -6.40 5.89 25.95
C PHE A 12 -6.62 6.93 24.85
N GLN A 13 -7.49 6.63 23.89
CA GLN A 13 -7.84 7.54 22.80
C GLN A 13 -9.03 8.43 23.19
N PRO A 14 -9.13 9.65 22.60
CA PRO A 14 -10.33 10.47 22.74
C PRO A 14 -11.60 9.71 22.29
N ALA A 15 -12.74 10.07 22.86
CA ALA A 15 -14.02 9.41 22.53
C ALA A 15 -14.43 9.60 21.05
N ASP A 16 -14.00 10.68 20.42
CA ASP A 16 -14.25 11.01 19.02
C ASP A 16 -13.18 10.50 18.04
N ALA A 17 -12.17 9.78 18.53
CA ALA A 17 -11.12 9.21 17.68
C ALA A 17 -11.72 8.19 16.68
N PRO A 18 -11.31 8.23 15.39
CA PRO A 18 -11.81 7.28 14.40
C PRO A 18 -11.37 5.85 14.76
N ASP A 19 -12.27 4.88 14.55
CA ASP A 19 -11.96 3.47 14.67
C ASP A 19 -11.43 2.95 13.33
N LEU A 20 -10.10 2.85 13.22
CA LEU A 20 -9.44 2.40 12.00
C LEU A 20 -9.55 0.88 11.77
N TYR A 21 -9.97 0.13 12.79
CA TYR A 21 -10.10 -1.32 12.73
C TYR A 21 -11.45 -1.79 13.30
N PRO A 22 -12.59 -1.35 12.68
CA PRO A 22 -13.91 -1.68 13.20
C PRO A 22 -14.21 -3.18 13.09
N LYS A 23 -14.87 -3.73 14.10
CA LYS A 23 -15.15 -5.18 14.20
C LYS A 23 -15.86 -5.75 12.97
N LYS A 24 -16.78 -4.99 12.38
CA LYS A 24 -17.56 -5.43 11.21
C LYS A 24 -16.72 -5.61 9.94
N PHE A 25 -15.58 -4.93 9.84
CA PHE A 25 -14.71 -4.95 8.65
C PHE A 25 -13.36 -5.66 8.89
N ARG A 26 -13.11 -6.18 10.08
CA ARG A 26 -11.78 -6.74 10.43
C ARG A 26 -11.33 -7.83 9.47
N LYS A 27 -12.21 -8.74 9.12
CA LYS A 27 -11.87 -9.81 8.20
C LYS A 27 -11.49 -9.27 6.82
N GLU A 28 -12.28 -8.36 6.28
CA GLU A 28 -12.05 -7.74 4.98
C GLU A 28 -10.79 -6.87 4.97
N ILE A 29 -10.54 -6.15 6.06
CA ILE A 29 -9.32 -5.35 6.24
C ILE A 29 -8.09 -6.27 6.29
N ASP A 30 -8.14 -7.36 7.03
CA ASP A 30 -7.02 -8.30 7.13
C ASP A 30 -6.73 -8.97 5.79
N GLU A 31 -7.74 -9.43 5.07
CA GLU A 31 -7.59 -10.01 3.73
C GLU A 31 -7.01 -8.98 2.74
N PHE A 32 -7.47 -7.75 2.80
CA PHE A 32 -6.97 -6.69 1.96
C PHE A 32 -5.52 -6.32 2.30
N ASN A 33 -5.16 -6.24 3.57
CA ASN A 33 -3.80 -5.96 4.02
C ASN A 33 -2.83 -7.08 3.63
N ASP A 34 -3.27 -8.33 3.65
CA ASP A 34 -2.47 -9.47 3.20
C ASP A 34 -2.14 -9.39 1.69
N TRP A 35 -3.05 -8.82 0.90
CA TRP A 35 -2.78 -8.50 -0.49
C TRP A 35 -1.94 -7.23 -0.64
N LEU A 36 -2.25 -6.18 0.11
CA LEU A 36 -1.64 -4.85 -0.01
C LEU A 36 -0.12 -4.88 0.25
N PHE A 37 0.31 -5.63 1.26
CA PHE A 37 1.70 -5.65 1.66
C PHE A 37 2.65 -6.15 0.56
N PRO A 38 2.49 -7.37 -0.01
CA PRO A 38 3.42 -7.86 -1.02
C PRO A 38 3.36 -7.10 -2.34
N HIS A 39 2.21 -6.57 -2.71
CA HIS A 39 1.99 -5.93 -4.01
C HIS A 39 2.28 -4.43 -4.01
N ILE A 40 1.93 -3.72 -2.94
CA ILE A 40 2.09 -2.26 -2.85
C ILE A 40 3.21 -1.88 -1.88
N ASN A 41 3.07 -2.20 -0.59
CA ASN A 41 4.03 -1.75 0.42
C ASN A 41 5.44 -2.30 0.18
N ASN A 42 5.56 -3.54 -0.25
CA ASN A 42 6.81 -4.20 -0.58
C ASN A 42 7.11 -4.26 -2.09
N GLY A 43 6.15 -3.88 -2.94
CA GLY A 43 6.27 -4.01 -4.39
C GLY A 43 7.46 -3.25 -4.96
N HIS A 44 7.68 -2.02 -4.55
CA HIS A 44 8.80 -1.21 -4.99
C HIS A 44 10.15 -1.73 -4.48
N TYR A 45 10.20 -2.34 -3.30
CA TYR A 45 11.41 -3.00 -2.81
C TYR A 45 11.75 -4.27 -3.59
N ARG A 46 10.74 -5.00 -4.07
CA ARG A 46 10.97 -6.14 -4.97
C ARG A 46 11.67 -5.71 -6.26
N MET A 47 11.30 -4.56 -6.82
CA MET A 47 12.01 -3.97 -7.96
C MET A 47 13.45 -3.57 -7.61
N ALA A 48 13.63 -2.94 -6.44
CA ALA A 48 14.95 -2.45 -6.00
C ALA A 48 15.96 -3.57 -5.74
N PHE A 49 15.51 -4.70 -5.21
CA PHE A 49 16.36 -5.81 -4.78
C PHE A 49 16.35 -7.03 -5.72
N CYS A 50 15.71 -6.91 -6.88
CA CYS A 50 15.76 -7.98 -7.88
C CYS A 50 17.18 -8.20 -8.40
N GLN A 51 17.48 -9.46 -8.76
CA GLN A 51 18.82 -9.84 -9.22
C GLN A 51 18.89 -10.16 -10.73
N SER A 52 17.78 -9.98 -11.44
CA SER A 52 17.72 -10.19 -12.88
C SER A 52 16.75 -9.21 -13.53
N PRO A 53 16.95 -8.88 -14.83
CA PRO A 53 16.02 -8.04 -15.58
C PRO A 53 14.59 -8.61 -15.61
N GLU A 54 14.46 -9.92 -15.76
CA GLU A 54 13.17 -10.61 -15.79
C GLU A 54 12.42 -10.48 -14.46
N ALA A 55 13.13 -10.62 -13.33
CA ALA A 55 12.55 -10.42 -12.00
C ALA A 55 12.13 -8.96 -11.77
N TYR A 56 12.87 -8.01 -12.33
CA TYR A 56 12.51 -6.60 -12.31
C TYR A 56 11.22 -6.33 -13.09
N ASP A 57 11.14 -6.84 -14.33
CA ASP A 57 9.97 -6.65 -15.19
C ASP A 57 8.71 -7.24 -14.55
N GLU A 58 8.80 -8.44 -13.99
CA GLU A 58 7.70 -9.06 -13.25
C GLU A 58 7.26 -8.22 -12.05
N ALA A 59 8.20 -7.75 -11.25
CA ALA A 59 7.90 -6.92 -10.08
C ALA A 59 7.31 -5.56 -10.49
N TYR A 60 7.78 -4.99 -11.58
CA TYR A 60 7.27 -3.74 -12.16
C TYR A 60 5.82 -3.88 -12.61
N GLU A 61 5.52 -4.89 -13.41
CA GLU A 61 4.16 -5.15 -13.90
C GLU A 61 3.20 -5.41 -12.73
N ASP A 62 3.57 -6.27 -11.78
CA ASP A 62 2.76 -6.56 -10.61
C ASP A 62 2.44 -5.30 -9.77
N PHE A 63 3.42 -4.44 -9.59
CA PHE A 63 3.25 -3.20 -8.84
C PHE A 63 2.29 -2.23 -9.54
N TYR A 64 2.47 -1.99 -10.83
CA TYR A 64 1.61 -1.07 -11.59
C TYR A 64 0.20 -1.61 -11.79
N ASP A 65 0.02 -2.91 -12.04
CA ASP A 65 -1.29 -3.54 -12.07
C ASP A 65 -2.02 -3.41 -10.73
N SER A 66 -1.27 -3.48 -9.63
CA SER A 66 -1.82 -3.30 -8.30
C SER A 66 -2.21 -1.86 -8.01
N LEU A 67 -1.45 -0.88 -8.51
CA LEU A 67 -1.83 0.53 -8.46
C LEU A 67 -3.12 0.80 -9.23
N GLU A 68 -3.29 0.23 -10.42
CA GLU A 68 -4.52 0.35 -11.20
C GLU A 68 -5.73 -0.25 -10.46
N LYS A 69 -5.55 -1.36 -9.76
CA LYS A 69 -6.62 -1.95 -8.92
C LYS A 69 -7.03 -1.02 -7.79
N LEU A 70 -6.06 -0.36 -7.16
CA LEU A 70 -6.34 0.66 -6.13
C LEU A 70 -7.07 1.86 -6.72
N ASP A 71 -6.62 2.36 -7.86
CA ASP A 71 -7.22 3.50 -8.56
C ASP A 71 -8.68 3.22 -8.90
N LYS A 72 -8.98 2.08 -9.52
CA LYS A 72 -10.34 1.65 -9.83
C LYS A 72 -11.21 1.53 -8.58
N ARG A 73 -10.67 1.04 -7.48
CA ARG A 73 -11.42 0.93 -6.22
C ARG A 73 -11.76 2.30 -5.64
N LEU A 74 -10.86 3.27 -5.77
CA LEU A 74 -11.05 4.63 -5.28
C LEU A 74 -11.84 5.53 -6.24
N GLU A 75 -12.08 5.10 -7.46
CA GLU A 75 -12.85 5.85 -8.45
C GLU A 75 -14.28 6.16 -7.98
N THR A 76 -14.91 5.22 -7.30
CA THR A 76 -16.28 5.33 -6.80
C THR A 76 -16.39 5.50 -5.28
N ASN A 77 -15.28 5.35 -4.56
CA ASN A 77 -15.23 5.43 -3.11
C ASN A 77 -14.15 6.41 -2.67
N ARG A 78 -14.44 7.20 -1.64
CA ARG A 78 -13.47 8.12 -1.07
C ARG A 78 -12.31 7.39 -0.37
N PHE A 79 -12.61 6.27 0.28
CA PHE A 79 -11.65 5.41 0.97
C PHE A 79 -11.80 3.96 0.50
N LEU A 80 -10.82 3.11 0.81
CA LEU A 80 -10.80 1.71 0.34
C LEU A 80 -12.02 0.89 0.77
N PHE A 81 -12.61 1.21 1.90
CA PHE A 81 -13.83 0.56 2.43
C PHE A 81 -15.07 1.49 2.47
N GLY A 82 -15.14 2.46 1.56
CA GLY A 82 -16.29 3.35 1.41
C GLY A 82 -15.98 4.80 1.82
N ASP A 83 -16.83 5.40 2.62
CA ASP A 83 -16.72 6.81 3.03
C ASP A 83 -15.99 6.99 4.37
N TYR A 84 -15.43 5.93 4.92
CA TYR A 84 -14.81 5.91 6.22
C TYR A 84 -13.36 5.43 6.14
N ILE A 85 -12.44 6.17 6.76
CA ILE A 85 -11.02 5.82 6.80
C ILE A 85 -10.77 4.58 7.67
N THR A 86 -9.97 3.64 7.16
CA THR A 86 -9.59 2.42 7.85
C THR A 86 -8.07 2.23 7.88
N ASP A 87 -7.60 1.23 8.61
CA ASP A 87 -6.19 0.85 8.69
C ASP A 87 -5.56 0.60 7.30
N SER A 88 -6.32 0.01 6.38
CA SER A 88 -5.85 -0.23 5.00
C SER A 88 -5.52 1.06 4.26
N ASP A 89 -6.31 2.12 4.44
CA ASP A 89 -6.04 3.44 3.85
C ASP A 89 -4.73 4.03 4.36
N VAL A 90 -4.47 3.92 5.65
CA VAL A 90 -3.23 4.41 6.28
C VAL A 90 -2.02 3.64 5.72
N ARG A 91 -2.11 2.31 5.61
CA ARG A 91 -1.05 1.46 5.08
C ARG A 91 -0.74 1.74 3.61
N ALA A 92 -1.77 1.94 2.79
CA ALA A 92 -1.60 2.32 1.39
C ALA A 92 -0.99 3.72 1.25
N TYR A 93 -1.46 4.67 2.01
CA TYR A 93 -1.03 6.07 1.97
C TYR A 93 0.47 6.23 2.23
N VAL A 94 1.04 5.56 3.22
CA VAL A 94 2.46 5.72 3.57
C VAL A 94 3.41 5.30 2.45
N THR A 95 3.01 4.36 1.61
CA THR A 95 3.78 3.98 0.42
C THR A 95 3.54 4.95 -0.74
N LEU A 96 2.29 5.25 -1.03
CA LEU A 96 1.89 6.06 -2.19
C LEU A 96 2.42 7.50 -2.09
N VAL A 97 2.38 8.11 -0.91
CA VAL A 97 2.89 9.48 -0.71
C VAL A 97 4.41 9.59 -0.92
N ARG A 98 5.14 8.50 -0.70
CA ARG A 98 6.59 8.44 -0.90
C ARG A 98 7.01 7.97 -2.29
N TRP A 99 6.10 7.33 -3.01
CA TRP A 99 6.41 6.74 -4.32
C TRP A 99 6.94 7.77 -5.30
N ASP A 100 6.20 8.82 -5.50
CA ASP A 100 6.49 9.86 -6.47
C ASP A 100 7.77 10.63 -6.14
N VAL A 101 7.95 10.98 -4.88
CA VAL A 101 9.05 11.85 -4.43
C VAL A 101 10.37 11.10 -4.24
N ASN A 102 10.33 9.86 -3.81
CA ASN A 102 11.52 9.11 -3.40
C ASN A 102 11.74 7.84 -4.22
N TYR A 103 10.77 6.92 -4.22
CA TYR A 103 10.99 5.59 -4.77
C TYR A 103 11.07 5.58 -6.30
N TYR A 104 10.26 6.35 -6.98
CA TYR A 104 10.27 6.44 -8.43
C TYR A 104 11.65 6.86 -8.96
N HIS A 105 12.22 7.92 -8.42
CA HIS A 105 13.52 8.44 -8.85
C HIS A 105 14.69 7.51 -8.54
N ASN A 106 14.61 6.74 -7.47
CA ASN A 106 15.70 5.87 -7.05
C ASN A 106 15.62 4.45 -7.62
N ILE A 107 14.45 4.01 -8.06
CA ILE A 107 14.22 2.63 -8.49
C ILE A 107 13.90 2.55 -9.98
N VAL A 108 12.92 3.32 -10.45
CA VAL A 108 12.44 3.25 -11.84
C VAL A 108 13.35 4.06 -12.77
N TYR A 109 13.64 5.29 -12.42
CA TYR A 109 14.41 6.21 -13.28
C TYR A 109 15.82 5.72 -13.59
N PRO A 110 16.63 5.24 -12.66
CA PRO A 110 17.94 4.68 -12.96
C PRO A 110 17.90 3.47 -13.88
N SER A 111 16.90 2.60 -13.75
CA SER A 111 16.77 1.42 -14.60
C SER A 111 16.41 1.77 -16.04
N VAL A 112 15.59 2.79 -16.25
CA VAL A 112 15.25 3.31 -17.58
C VAL A 112 16.46 3.91 -18.26
N ILE A 113 17.28 4.69 -17.55
CA ILE A 113 18.52 5.27 -18.10
C ILE A 113 19.51 4.17 -18.49
N ASN A 114 19.70 3.19 -17.63
CA ASN A 114 20.65 2.10 -17.87
C ASN A 114 20.21 1.17 -19.01
N SER A 115 18.92 1.08 -19.30
CA SER A 115 18.39 0.28 -20.41
C SER A 115 18.53 0.98 -21.78
N THR A 116 18.78 2.29 -21.79
CA THR A 116 18.93 3.11 -23.02
C THR A 116 20.38 3.27 -23.46
N VAL A 117 21.32 2.79 -22.65
CA VAL A 117 22.77 2.80 -22.93
C VAL A 117 23.25 1.42 -23.32
#